data_fd8efb3073a60c3ebb95b763f130b45b
#
_entry.id   fd8efb3073a60c3ebb95b763f130b45b
#
_cell.length_a   1.000
_cell.length_b   1.000
_cell.length_c   1.000
_cell.angle_alpha   90.00
_cell.angle_beta   90.00
_cell.angle_gamma   90.00
#
_symmetry.space_group_name_H-M   'P 1'
#
loop_
_entity.id
_entity.type
_entity.pdbx_description
1 polymer ?
#
loop_
_entity_poly.entity_id
_entity_poly.type
_entity_poly.pdbx_seq_one_letter_code
_entity_poly.pdbx_strand_id
1 'polypeptide(L)'
;MLFRSADQRVDISPREGQLYTDNRPDGDMLPILRQAVASTDSSLFVVLHMYGSHMDYTKRYPKDFAFFTPDDASAVNRETKDKVRNAYDNSIRYTDYVLDQVISVLDSTDAVTALFFCSDHGEDLMDDDRNRFLHASPTPTYYQLHVDSFAWFSDRYRELLDRKSTRLNSSH
;
A
#
# COMPACT_ATOMS: atom_id res chain seq x y z
N MET A 1 2.23 2.05 18.13
CA MET A 1 1.59 3.39 18.22
C MET A 1 2.55 4.45 17.68
N LEU A 2 2.76 4.42 16.36
CA LEU A 2 3.82 5.17 15.65
C LEU A 2 3.50 6.65 15.37
N PHE A 3 2.25 7.08 15.49
CA PHE A 3 1.82 8.40 15.00
C PHE A 3 1.21 9.33 16.07
N ARG A 4 1.64 9.20 17.34
CA ARG A 4 1.14 10.09 18.43
C ARG A 4 1.56 11.55 18.27
N SER A 5 2.57 11.83 17.46
CA SER A 5 3.12 13.18 17.25
C SER A 5 2.73 13.80 15.91
N ALA A 6 1.81 13.20 15.16
CA ALA A 6 1.31 13.81 13.93
C ALA A 6 0.38 15.00 14.25
N ASP A 7 0.52 16.09 13.49
CA ASP A 7 -0.32 17.30 13.65
C ASP A 7 -1.80 16.97 13.35
N GLN A 8 -2.05 16.05 12.41
CA GLN A 8 -3.36 15.56 12.07
C GLN A 8 -3.33 14.05 11.87
N ARG A 9 -4.32 13.37 12.41
CA ARG A 9 -4.56 11.94 12.16
C ARG A 9 -6.00 11.74 11.68
N VAL A 10 -6.16 11.08 10.55
CA VAL A 10 -7.47 10.64 10.04
C VAL A 10 -7.47 9.11 10.02
N ASP A 11 -8.48 8.52 10.62
CA ASP A 11 -8.66 7.08 10.68
C ASP A 11 -9.93 6.71 9.91
N ILE A 12 -9.77 5.90 8.87
CA ILE A 12 -10.87 5.38 8.04
C ILE A 12 -11.31 3.98 8.47
N SER A 13 -10.62 3.37 9.46
CA SER A 13 -10.99 2.06 9.99
C SER A 13 -12.36 2.10 10.66
N PRO A 14 -13.06 0.95 10.76
CA PRO A 14 -14.27 0.84 11.58
C PRO A 14 -13.99 1.28 13.02
N ARG A 15 -14.90 2.08 13.61
CA ARG A 15 -14.75 2.51 14.99
C ARG A 15 -14.91 1.31 15.95
N GLU A 16 -14.28 1.41 17.12
CA GLU A 16 -14.42 0.44 18.21
C GLU A 16 -15.89 0.12 18.46
N GLY A 17 -16.28 -1.16 18.38
CA GLY A 17 -17.69 -1.63 18.50
C GLY A 17 -18.43 -1.82 17.16
N GLN A 18 -17.88 -1.41 16.03
CA GLN A 18 -18.35 -1.87 14.72
C GLN A 18 -17.66 -3.20 14.38
N LEU A 19 -18.43 -4.17 13.91
CA LEU A 19 -17.88 -5.45 13.46
C LEU A 19 -16.83 -5.19 12.38
N TYR A 20 -15.71 -5.90 12.44
CA TYR A 20 -14.63 -5.88 11.42
C TYR A 20 -15.10 -6.20 9.98
N THR A 21 -16.39 -6.30 9.78
CA THR A 21 -17.04 -6.56 8.48
C THR A 21 -17.13 -5.34 7.57
N ASP A 22 -17.00 -4.11 8.12
CA ASP A 22 -17.02 -2.86 7.36
C ASP A 22 -15.58 -2.40 7.03
N ASN A 23 -14.80 -3.29 6.45
CA ASN A 23 -13.48 -2.93 5.97
C ASN A 23 -13.60 -2.00 4.76
N ARG A 24 -13.27 -0.75 4.96
CA ARG A 24 -13.14 0.21 3.87
C ARG A 24 -11.88 -0.12 3.06
N PRO A 25 -11.97 -0.17 1.75
CA PRO A 25 -10.80 -0.35 0.91
C PRO A 25 -9.84 0.84 1.03
N ASP A 26 -8.55 0.60 0.88
CA ASP A 26 -7.50 1.63 1.02
C ASP A 26 -7.70 2.84 0.09
N GLY A 27 -8.39 2.67 -1.03
CA GLY A 27 -8.78 3.76 -1.92
C GLY A 27 -9.63 4.85 -1.26
N ASP A 28 -10.30 4.57 -0.14
CA ASP A 28 -11.05 5.57 0.62
C ASP A 28 -10.14 6.64 1.27
N MET A 29 -8.83 6.41 1.33
CA MET A 29 -7.85 7.42 1.74
C MET A 29 -7.59 8.49 0.67
N LEU A 30 -7.84 8.20 -0.60
CA LEU A 30 -7.51 9.10 -1.72
C LEU A 30 -8.21 10.46 -1.65
N PRO A 31 -9.51 10.57 -1.35
CA PRO A 31 -10.16 11.88 -1.17
C PRO A 31 -9.52 12.71 -0.06
N ILE A 32 -9.11 12.07 1.03
CA ILE A 32 -8.46 12.71 2.19
C ILE A 32 -7.08 13.24 1.79
N LEU A 33 -6.29 12.42 1.07
CA LEU A 33 -5.01 12.85 0.53
C LEU A 33 -5.16 14.04 -0.42
N ARG A 34 -6.11 13.99 -1.37
CA ARG A 34 -6.39 15.09 -2.29
C ARG A 34 -6.72 16.39 -1.55
N GLN A 35 -7.56 16.30 -0.52
CA GLN A 35 -7.92 17.45 0.31
C GLN A 35 -6.70 18.00 1.07
N ALA A 36 -5.90 17.14 1.69
CA ALA A 36 -4.70 17.55 2.42
C ALA A 36 -3.70 18.28 1.51
N VAL A 37 -3.44 17.72 0.33
CA VAL A 37 -2.55 18.32 -0.67
C VAL A 37 -3.08 19.66 -1.19
N ALA A 38 -4.39 19.77 -1.42
CA ALA A 38 -5.01 20.99 -1.94
C ALA A 38 -5.17 22.11 -0.90
N SER A 39 -5.11 21.78 0.40
CA SER A 39 -5.41 22.73 1.48
C SER A 39 -4.17 23.36 2.12
N THR A 40 -2.97 23.06 1.65
CA THR A 40 -1.74 23.58 2.27
C THR A 40 -0.80 24.21 1.25
N ASP A 41 -0.24 25.36 1.65
CA ASP A 41 0.86 26.03 0.94
C ASP A 41 2.22 25.73 1.60
N SER A 42 2.23 24.90 2.63
CA SER A 42 3.41 24.53 3.40
C SER A 42 3.93 23.15 3.00
N SER A 43 5.13 22.81 3.47
CA SER A 43 5.66 21.46 3.33
C SER A 43 4.76 20.46 4.06
N LEU A 44 4.39 19.40 3.37
CA LEU A 44 3.51 18.34 3.88
C LEU A 44 4.27 17.02 3.93
N PHE A 45 4.20 16.33 5.06
CA PHE A 45 4.63 14.97 5.23
C PHE A 45 3.41 14.10 5.55
N VAL A 46 3.10 13.14 4.69
CA VAL A 46 1.93 12.26 4.82
C VAL A 46 2.39 10.82 5.00
N VAL A 47 1.81 10.12 5.95
CA VAL A 47 1.93 8.66 6.10
C VAL A 47 0.59 8.04 5.81
N LEU A 48 0.53 7.25 4.74
CA LEU A 48 -0.62 6.42 4.39
C LEU A 48 -0.37 5.01 4.94
N HIS A 49 -1.03 4.67 6.05
CA HIS A 49 -0.95 3.35 6.63
C HIS A 49 -2.05 2.48 6.04
N MET A 50 -1.70 1.71 5.02
CA MET A 50 -2.61 0.88 4.26
C MET A 50 -2.88 -0.46 4.97
N TYR A 51 -4.06 -1.02 4.75
CA TYR A 51 -4.34 -2.42 5.07
C TYR A 51 -3.64 -3.37 4.10
N GLY A 52 -3.49 -2.93 2.85
CA GLY A 52 -2.83 -3.70 1.81
C GLY A 52 -3.47 -5.07 1.60
N SER A 53 -2.63 -6.09 1.59
CA SER A 53 -3.04 -7.49 1.39
C SER A 53 -3.18 -8.26 2.69
N HIS A 54 -3.61 -7.62 3.78
CA HIS A 54 -3.88 -8.28 5.04
C HIS A 54 -5.09 -9.24 4.93
N MET A 55 -5.02 -10.42 5.54
CA MET A 55 -6.15 -11.37 5.61
C MET A 55 -7.38 -10.70 6.29
N ASP A 56 -8.59 -10.90 5.89
CA ASP A 56 -9.20 -11.67 4.82
C ASP A 56 -9.07 -10.94 3.46
N TYR A 57 -8.38 -11.53 2.49
CA TYR A 57 -7.97 -10.86 1.25
C TYR A 57 -9.16 -10.35 0.43
N THR A 58 -10.28 -11.10 0.38
CA THR A 58 -11.48 -10.71 -0.38
C THR A 58 -12.12 -9.42 0.11
N LYS A 59 -11.75 -8.96 1.30
CA LYS A 59 -12.20 -7.69 1.89
C LYS A 59 -11.28 -6.51 1.58
N ARG A 60 -10.18 -6.75 0.86
CA ARG A 60 -9.16 -5.72 0.60
C ARG A 60 -9.37 -4.97 -0.70
N TYR A 61 -10.31 -5.38 -1.53
CA TYR A 61 -10.65 -4.75 -2.81
C TYR A 61 -12.16 -4.74 -3.04
N PRO A 62 -12.67 -3.78 -3.83
CA PRO A 62 -14.07 -3.77 -4.29
C PRO A 62 -14.35 -5.00 -5.15
N LYS A 63 -15.55 -5.56 -5.08
CA LYS A 63 -15.94 -6.78 -5.82
C LYS A 63 -15.76 -6.68 -7.34
N ASP A 64 -16.02 -5.52 -7.90
CA ASP A 64 -15.84 -5.23 -9.33
C ASP A 64 -14.36 -5.11 -9.72
N PHE A 65 -13.45 -5.09 -8.74
CA PHE A 65 -12.01 -5.09 -8.95
C PHE A 65 -11.41 -6.51 -9.03
N ALA A 66 -12.18 -7.54 -8.71
CA ALA A 66 -11.76 -8.93 -8.81
C ALA A 66 -11.48 -9.31 -10.27
N PHE A 67 -10.23 -9.65 -10.55
CA PHE A 67 -9.77 -10.08 -11.88
C PHE A 67 -9.47 -11.58 -11.90
N PHE A 68 -8.77 -12.05 -10.89
CA PHE A 68 -8.45 -13.47 -10.73
C PHE A 68 -9.61 -14.17 -10.02
N THR A 69 -10.24 -15.13 -10.70
CA THR A 69 -11.41 -15.85 -10.18
C THR A 69 -11.31 -17.35 -10.46
N PRO A 70 -11.93 -18.19 -9.62
CA PRO A 70 -12.69 -17.88 -8.42
C PRO A 70 -11.79 -17.42 -7.26
N ASP A 71 -12.27 -16.48 -6.42
CA ASP A 71 -11.56 -15.92 -5.27
C ASP A 71 -12.32 -16.09 -3.93
N ASP A 72 -13.42 -16.83 -3.96
CA ASP A 72 -14.38 -17.02 -2.87
C ASP A 72 -14.04 -18.25 -1.99
N ALA A 73 -12.83 -18.33 -1.47
CA ALA A 73 -12.44 -19.41 -0.57
C ALA A 73 -13.22 -19.36 0.75
N SER A 74 -13.99 -20.41 1.05
CA SER A 74 -14.73 -20.56 2.32
C SER A 74 -13.86 -21.08 3.47
N ALA A 75 -12.71 -21.63 3.16
CA ALA A 75 -11.70 -22.13 4.10
C ALA A 75 -10.32 -22.05 3.46
N VAL A 76 -9.28 -22.13 4.26
CA VAL A 76 -7.89 -22.16 3.79
C VAL A 76 -7.36 -23.59 3.93
N ASN A 77 -7.21 -24.27 2.82
CA ASN A 77 -6.65 -25.61 2.73
C ASN A 77 -6.10 -25.86 1.32
N ARG A 78 -5.55 -27.05 1.07
CA ARG A 78 -4.99 -27.42 -0.23
C ARG A 78 -6.00 -27.35 -1.38
N GLU A 79 -7.25 -27.66 -1.13
CA GLU A 79 -8.30 -27.70 -2.16
C GLU A 79 -8.73 -26.28 -2.58
N THR A 80 -8.63 -25.33 -1.66
CA THR A 80 -9.01 -23.93 -1.87
C THR A 80 -7.81 -23.02 -2.14
N LYS A 81 -6.60 -23.55 -2.18
CA LYS A 81 -5.35 -22.80 -2.33
C LYS A 81 -5.39 -21.79 -3.49
N ASP A 82 -5.84 -22.22 -4.66
CA ASP A 82 -5.88 -21.35 -5.85
C ASP A 82 -6.87 -20.19 -5.67
N LYS A 83 -8.00 -20.44 -5.02
CA LYS A 83 -8.96 -19.38 -4.68
C LYS A 83 -8.37 -18.37 -3.70
N VAL A 84 -7.64 -18.83 -2.68
CA VAL A 84 -6.95 -17.97 -1.72
C VAL A 84 -5.89 -17.12 -2.41
N ARG A 85 -5.11 -17.71 -3.32
CA ARG A 85 -4.13 -17.00 -4.14
C ARG A 85 -4.78 -15.96 -5.03
N ASN A 86 -5.86 -16.31 -5.73
CA ASN A 86 -6.61 -15.37 -6.55
C ASN A 86 -7.08 -14.15 -5.74
N ALA A 87 -7.59 -14.38 -4.54
CA ALA A 87 -8.00 -13.30 -3.65
C ALA A 87 -6.80 -12.42 -3.21
N TYR A 88 -5.67 -13.05 -2.89
CA TYR A 88 -4.45 -12.33 -2.56
C TYR A 88 -3.94 -11.51 -3.75
N ASP A 89 -3.86 -12.09 -4.95
CA ASP A 89 -3.42 -11.42 -6.16
C ASP A 89 -4.33 -10.23 -6.54
N ASN A 90 -5.64 -10.37 -6.33
CA ASN A 90 -6.59 -9.27 -6.47
C ASN A 90 -6.31 -8.14 -5.46
N SER A 91 -5.94 -8.47 -4.22
CA SER A 91 -5.59 -7.46 -3.21
C SER A 91 -4.29 -6.72 -3.55
N ILE A 92 -3.27 -7.41 -4.05
CA ILE A 92 -2.04 -6.81 -4.57
C ILE A 92 -2.34 -5.87 -5.74
N ARG A 93 -3.14 -6.34 -6.70
CA ARG A 93 -3.57 -5.53 -7.84
C ARG A 93 -4.32 -4.26 -7.42
N TYR A 94 -5.11 -4.33 -6.37
CA TYR A 94 -5.81 -3.17 -5.84
C TYR A 94 -4.86 -2.20 -5.11
N THR A 95 -3.90 -2.72 -4.37
CA THR A 95 -2.84 -1.93 -3.75
C THR A 95 -2.04 -1.15 -4.79
N ASP A 96 -1.65 -1.81 -5.89
CA ASP A 96 -0.97 -1.18 -7.03
C ASP A 96 -1.80 -0.04 -7.62
N TYR A 97 -3.10 -0.27 -7.86
CA TYR A 97 -4.02 0.77 -8.30
C TYR A 97 -4.08 1.96 -7.34
N VAL A 98 -4.16 1.71 -6.03
CA VAL A 98 -4.20 2.80 -5.03
C VAL A 98 -2.89 3.61 -5.05
N LEU A 99 -1.74 2.95 -5.16
CA LEU A 99 -0.43 3.60 -5.27
C LEU A 99 -0.32 4.44 -6.55
N ASP A 100 -0.80 3.95 -7.69
CA ASP A 100 -0.90 4.72 -8.93
C ASP A 100 -1.75 5.99 -8.75
N GLN A 101 -2.89 5.87 -8.06
CA GLN A 101 -3.72 7.03 -7.76
C GLN A 101 -3.05 8.02 -6.80
N VAL A 102 -2.26 7.55 -5.83
CA VAL A 102 -1.44 8.41 -4.96
C VAL A 102 -0.40 9.16 -5.79
N ILE A 103 0.32 8.46 -6.67
CA ILE A 103 1.28 9.07 -7.60
C ILE A 103 0.59 10.13 -8.46
N SER A 104 -0.58 9.82 -9.03
CA SER A 104 -1.37 10.75 -9.84
C SER A 104 -1.75 12.03 -9.07
N VAL A 105 -2.10 11.91 -7.79
CA VAL A 105 -2.36 13.07 -6.92
C VAL A 105 -1.10 13.93 -6.76
N LEU A 106 0.03 13.31 -6.48
CA LEU A 106 1.29 14.02 -6.27
C LEU A 106 1.81 14.66 -7.57
N ASP A 107 1.68 13.97 -8.69
CA ASP A 107 2.12 14.44 -10.00
C ASP A 107 1.27 15.60 -10.53
N SER A 108 0.01 15.66 -10.13
CA SER A 108 -0.90 16.75 -10.49
C SER A 108 -0.58 18.09 -9.81
N THR A 109 0.36 18.10 -8.87
CA THR A 109 0.76 19.31 -8.16
C THR A 109 1.95 19.99 -8.83
N ASP A 110 2.03 21.32 -8.69
CA ASP A 110 3.24 22.07 -9.06
C ASP A 110 4.37 21.98 -8.01
N ALA A 111 4.20 21.15 -6.99
CA ALA A 111 5.15 21.01 -5.90
C ALA A 111 6.29 20.04 -6.23
N VAL A 112 7.36 20.12 -5.48
CA VAL A 112 8.43 19.11 -5.45
C VAL A 112 7.93 17.98 -4.57
N THR A 113 7.59 16.83 -5.17
CA THR A 113 6.97 15.72 -4.47
C THR A 113 7.77 14.42 -4.63
N ALA A 114 7.65 13.56 -3.62
CA ALA A 114 8.21 12.21 -3.62
C ALA A 114 7.30 11.27 -2.87
N LEU A 115 7.32 9.99 -3.26
CA LEU A 115 6.67 8.88 -2.58
C LEU A 115 7.71 7.81 -2.26
N PHE A 116 7.65 7.24 -1.07
CA PHE A 116 8.31 6.01 -0.72
C PHE A 116 7.27 4.99 -0.26
N PHE A 117 7.29 3.83 -0.86
CA PHE A 117 6.46 2.68 -0.48
C PHE A 117 7.35 1.54 0.01
N CYS A 118 6.90 0.85 1.05
CA CYS A 118 7.49 -0.39 1.51
C CYS A 118 6.41 -1.23 2.19
N SER A 119 6.31 -2.51 1.81
CA SER A 119 5.53 -3.48 2.58
C SER A 119 6.28 -3.85 3.87
N ASP A 120 5.56 -4.15 4.93
CA ASP A 120 6.11 -4.56 6.23
C ASP A 120 6.50 -6.04 6.25
N HIS A 121 5.77 -6.91 5.56
CA HIS A 121 6.08 -8.33 5.37
C HIS A 121 5.36 -8.89 4.14
N GLY A 122 5.79 -10.05 3.70
CA GLY A 122 5.07 -10.87 2.75
C GLY A 122 4.25 -11.96 3.46
N GLU A 123 3.67 -12.88 2.68
CA GLU A 123 2.79 -13.94 3.16
C GLU A 123 3.17 -15.31 2.57
N ASP A 124 3.04 -16.34 3.37
CA ASP A 124 3.01 -17.73 2.87
C ASP A 124 1.59 -18.07 2.41
N LEU A 125 1.46 -18.54 1.18
CA LEU A 125 0.19 -18.94 0.55
C LEU A 125 0.19 -20.43 0.17
N MET A 126 0.77 -21.27 1.03
CA MET A 126 1.03 -22.69 0.76
C MET A 126 1.92 -22.89 -0.48
N ASP A 127 2.97 -22.08 -0.60
CA ASP A 127 3.82 -21.99 -1.81
C ASP A 127 4.71 -23.22 -2.00
N ASP A 128 5.02 -23.90 -0.92
CA ASP A 128 5.89 -25.09 -0.93
C ASP A 128 5.28 -26.27 -0.14
N ASP A 129 6.03 -27.37 -0.05
CA ASP A 129 5.59 -28.62 0.60
C ASP A 129 5.33 -28.47 2.11
N ARG A 130 5.82 -27.40 2.74
CA ARG A 130 5.54 -27.09 4.14
C ARG A 130 4.10 -26.64 4.37
N ASN A 131 3.38 -26.23 3.34
CA ASN A 131 1.98 -25.78 3.36
C ASN A 131 1.71 -24.69 4.42
N ARG A 132 2.65 -23.78 4.59
CA ARG A 132 2.48 -22.65 5.50
C ARG A 132 1.48 -21.67 4.92
N PHE A 133 0.78 -21.01 5.83
CA PHE A 133 -0.18 -19.96 5.50
C PHE A 133 -0.01 -18.79 6.45
N LEU A 134 -0.12 -17.57 5.93
CA LEU A 134 0.11 -16.31 6.64
C LEU A 134 1.60 -16.08 7.02
N HIS A 135 1.79 -15.14 7.92
CA HIS A 135 3.06 -14.79 8.54
C HIS A 135 3.11 -15.19 10.01
N ALA A 136 4.09 -14.69 10.77
CA ALA A 136 4.28 -14.99 12.19
C ALA A 136 4.72 -16.43 12.50
N SER A 137 5.35 -17.10 11.55
CA SER A 137 6.08 -18.35 11.81
C SER A 137 7.33 -18.10 12.67
N PRO A 138 7.67 -18.97 13.63
CA PRO A 138 8.90 -18.85 14.40
C PRO A 138 10.19 -18.76 13.55
N THR A 139 10.15 -19.35 12.37
CA THR A 139 11.21 -19.22 11.36
C THR A 139 10.57 -18.66 10.08
N PRO A 140 10.80 -17.39 9.76
CA PRO A 140 10.26 -16.80 8.55
C PRO A 140 10.70 -17.53 7.28
N THR A 141 9.84 -17.53 6.28
CA THR A 141 10.17 -18.05 4.95
C THR A 141 10.70 -16.93 4.05
N TYR A 142 11.24 -17.32 2.89
CA TYR A 142 11.55 -16.35 1.84
C TYR A 142 10.32 -15.50 1.47
N TYR A 143 9.14 -16.10 1.35
CA TYR A 143 7.89 -15.43 0.98
C TYR A 143 7.45 -14.37 2.00
N GLN A 144 7.75 -14.56 3.29
CA GLN A 144 7.45 -13.58 4.33
C GLN A 144 8.48 -12.42 4.36
N LEU A 145 9.72 -12.67 3.95
CA LEU A 145 10.81 -11.69 4.02
C LEU A 145 11.02 -10.91 2.72
N HIS A 146 10.56 -11.45 1.59
CA HIS A 146 10.68 -10.81 0.30
C HIS A 146 9.52 -9.84 0.10
N VAL A 147 9.81 -8.55 0.28
CA VAL A 147 8.83 -7.47 0.21
C VAL A 147 9.21 -6.48 -0.88
N ASP A 148 8.20 -5.89 -1.49
CA ASP A 148 8.39 -4.84 -2.48
C ASP A 148 8.60 -3.49 -1.78
N SER A 149 9.54 -2.72 -2.33
CA SER A 149 9.73 -1.33 -1.96
C SER A 149 10.17 -0.52 -3.17
N PHE A 150 9.67 0.72 -3.26
CA PHE A 150 10.10 1.64 -4.31
C PHE A 150 10.02 3.09 -3.86
N ALA A 151 10.71 3.96 -4.60
CA ALA A 151 10.57 5.41 -4.48
C ALA A 151 10.19 6.01 -5.83
N TRP A 152 9.25 6.94 -5.79
CA TRP A 152 8.86 7.75 -6.94
C TRP A 152 9.16 9.23 -6.66
N PHE A 153 9.55 9.96 -7.70
CA PHE A 153 9.91 11.36 -7.62
C PHE A 153 9.27 12.12 -8.78
N SER A 154 8.64 13.26 -8.51
CA SER A 154 8.11 14.14 -9.53
C SER A 154 9.21 14.67 -10.46
N ASP A 155 8.86 15.10 -11.66
CA ASP A 155 9.82 15.72 -12.60
C ASP A 155 10.47 16.95 -11.98
N ARG A 156 9.73 17.74 -11.24
CA ARG A 156 10.27 18.89 -10.50
C ARG A 156 11.34 18.51 -9.46
N TYR A 157 11.16 17.37 -8.78
CA TYR A 157 12.17 16.85 -7.87
C TYR A 157 13.46 16.48 -8.63
N ARG A 158 13.35 15.81 -9.76
CA ARG A 158 14.49 15.41 -10.62
C ARG A 158 15.24 16.62 -11.16
N GLU A 159 14.53 17.62 -11.69
CA GLU A 159 15.13 18.88 -12.15
C GLU A 159 15.91 19.61 -11.04
N LEU A 160 15.43 19.56 -9.80
CA LEU A 160 16.08 20.19 -8.66
C LEU A 160 17.39 19.50 -8.30
N LEU A 161 17.44 18.18 -8.42
CA LEU A 161 18.67 17.39 -8.23
C LEU A 161 19.69 17.67 -9.35
N ASP A 162 19.25 17.72 -10.59
CA ASP A 162 20.12 17.98 -11.76
C ASP A 162 20.77 19.37 -11.68
N ARG A 163 20.02 20.39 -11.27
CA ARG A 163 20.54 21.74 -11.03
C ARG A 163 21.60 21.77 -9.91
N LYS A 164 21.44 20.97 -8.86
CA LYS A 164 22.44 20.87 -7.78
C LYS A 164 23.70 20.17 -8.27
N SER A 165 23.57 19.07 -9.00
CA SER A 165 24.72 18.33 -9.56
C SER A 165 25.54 19.18 -10.53
N THR A 166 24.87 19.93 -11.40
CA THR A 166 25.53 20.84 -12.36
C THR A 166 26.28 21.97 -11.66
N ARG A 167 25.76 22.54 -10.59
CA ARG A 167 26.43 23.59 -9.78
C ARG A 167 27.67 23.05 -9.06
N LEU A 168 27.63 21.83 -8.55
CA LEU A 168 28.78 21.19 -7.88
C LEU A 168 29.91 20.89 -8.90
N ASN A 169 29.57 20.52 -10.12
CA ASN A 169 30.55 20.25 -11.17
C ASN A 169 31.14 21.51 -11.83
N SER A 170 30.51 22.69 -11.69
CA SER A 170 30.98 23.97 -12.23
C SER A 170 31.84 24.78 -11.25
N SER A 171 32.09 24.29 -10.05
CA SER A 171 32.91 24.93 -9.02
C SER A 171 34.30 24.30 -8.81
N HIS A 172 34.81 23.60 -9.83
CA HIS A 172 36.18 23.06 -9.89
C HIS A 172 36.96 23.66 -11.02
#